data_a468a978395c0f4b2ea8f9ded982998d
#
_entry.id   a468a978395c0f4b2ea8f9ded982998d
#
_cell.length_a   1.000
_cell.length_b   1.000
_cell.length_c   1.000
_cell.angle_alpha   90.00
_cell.angle_beta   90.00
_cell.angle_gamma   90.00
#
_symmetry.space_group_name_H-M   'P 1'
#
loop_
_entity.id
_entity.type
_entity.pdbx_description
1 polymer ?
#
loop_
_entity_poly.entity_id
_entity_poly.type
_entity_poly.pdbx_seq_one_letter_code
_entity_poly.pdbx_strand_id
1 'polypeptide(L)'
;MSGRRVDHVLVLGGGIAGIAAALSLAQRGTRVTLIESRDRLGGRASSFFDAKTGLWLDNCQHVTLGCCTNYIRLCRMLGVDHLIRWDDEQYWVEAGGRTSVLKPSWLPAPAHGLPSFAMAKFLTWAEKARVGAALAQMRFLDRDRYADRSFASLLDELDQEPGERRRFWDPIIVSACNLMPEHACAAAALQVFQDGFLKGAEAIRIGIMTVPLGEVYKPATAIIESAGGRVVLGESVARFDDRSVTLANAQTLHADAVVCALPFEKARDSVDPARAARDPRFAPLTAMRHSPILGVHLFFDRPVLPTPHAVLVERDTQWLFRKDAEGKVVHAVISGADAWMDLDPDAIAQRVIADLVACFPAAAGAQLQLARPVKERRATFAYTPGFDHLRPAAATLDGRGPYLAGDYTQTGWPATMEGAAISGFAAAACISPLPASGVRTT
;
A
#
# COMPACT_ATOMS: atom_id res chain seq x y z
N MET A 1 -1.03 -18.16 -34.84
CA MET A 1 0.01 -18.90 -34.07
C MET A 1 -0.66 -19.64 -32.96
N SER A 2 -0.68 -20.98 -32.95
CA SER A 2 -1.21 -21.77 -31.82
C SER A 2 -0.37 -21.47 -30.61
N GLY A 3 -0.94 -20.70 -29.64
CA GLY A 3 -0.27 -20.38 -28.41
C GLY A 3 0.01 -21.67 -27.65
N ARG A 4 1.29 -21.96 -27.38
CA ARG A 4 1.68 -23.08 -26.53
C ARG A 4 1.00 -22.90 -25.18
N ARG A 5 0.24 -23.88 -24.73
CA ARG A 5 -0.39 -23.87 -23.41
C ARG A 5 0.71 -23.76 -22.34
N VAL A 6 0.55 -22.86 -21.39
CA VAL A 6 1.45 -22.73 -20.23
C VAL A 6 0.88 -23.60 -19.12
N ASP A 7 1.56 -24.71 -18.81
CA ASP A 7 1.08 -25.69 -17.84
C ASP A 7 1.70 -25.48 -16.46
N HIS A 8 2.90 -24.88 -16.39
CA HIS A 8 3.61 -24.63 -15.14
C HIS A 8 4.26 -23.24 -15.11
N VAL A 9 4.08 -22.50 -14.00
CA VAL A 9 4.65 -21.16 -13.79
C VAL A 9 5.38 -21.10 -12.46
N LEU A 10 6.59 -20.54 -12.46
CA LEU A 10 7.31 -20.16 -11.24
C LEU A 10 6.94 -18.71 -10.90
N VAL A 11 6.50 -18.47 -9.66
CA VAL A 11 6.20 -17.14 -9.13
C VAL A 11 7.23 -16.81 -8.04
N LEU A 12 8.01 -15.76 -8.24
CA LEU A 12 9.11 -15.36 -7.38
C LEU A 12 8.68 -14.22 -6.46
N GLY A 13 8.63 -14.48 -5.15
CA GLY A 13 8.17 -13.55 -4.13
C GLY A 13 6.72 -13.80 -3.70
N GLY A 14 6.54 -14.07 -2.40
CA GLY A 14 5.25 -14.33 -1.75
C GLY A 14 4.59 -13.08 -1.17
N GLY A 15 4.87 -11.88 -1.72
CA GLY A 15 4.13 -10.66 -1.42
C GLY A 15 2.77 -10.63 -2.10
N ILE A 16 1.99 -9.56 -1.88
CA ILE A 16 0.63 -9.38 -2.43
C ILE A 16 0.60 -9.60 -3.94
N ALA A 17 1.56 -9.05 -4.69
CA ALA A 17 1.66 -9.20 -6.14
C ALA A 17 1.84 -10.68 -6.56
N GLY A 18 2.76 -11.39 -5.89
CA GLY A 18 3.00 -12.80 -6.18
C GLY A 18 1.82 -13.70 -5.79
N ILE A 19 1.19 -13.43 -4.65
CA ILE A 19 -0.03 -14.15 -4.23
C ILE A 19 -1.16 -13.93 -5.23
N ALA A 20 -1.40 -12.67 -5.67
CA ALA A 20 -2.44 -12.36 -6.65
C ALA A 20 -2.19 -13.05 -7.99
N ALA A 21 -0.92 -13.07 -8.46
CA ALA A 21 -0.54 -13.79 -9.69
C ALA A 21 -0.74 -15.30 -9.52
N ALA A 22 -0.24 -15.88 -8.42
CA ALA A 22 -0.30 -17.31 -8.15
C ALA A 22 -1.74 -17.83 -8.07
N LEU A 23 -2.60 -17.14 -7.29
CA LEU A 23 -4.01 -17.52 -7.16
C LEU A 23 -4.76 -17.37 -8.48
N SER A 24 -4.49 -16.28 -9.23
CA SER A 24 -5.13 -16.05 -10.52
C SER A 24 -4.77 -17.15 -11.55
N LEU A 25 -3.52 -17.58 -11.57
CA LEU A 25 -3.05 -18.67 -12.44
C LEU A 25 -3.61 -20.03 -12.00
N ALA A 26 -3.57 -20.32 -10.70
CA ALA A 26 -4.12 -21.56 -10.14
C ALA A 26 -5.62 -21.74 -10.44
N GLN A 27 -6.43 -20.67 -10.31
CA GLN A 27 -7.85 -20.69 -10.66
C GLN A 27 -8.10 -20.95 -12.15
N ARG A 28 -7.12 -20.73 -13.02
CA ARG A 28 -7.19 -21.04 -14.46
C ARG A 28 -6.62 -22.42 -14.81
N GLY A 29 -6.32 -23.22 -13.79
CA GLY A 29 -5.79 -24.58 -13.96
C GLY A 29 -4.31 -24.64 -14.33
N THR A 30 -3.55 -23.55 -14.17
CA THR A 30 -2.09 -23.54 -14.34
C THR A 30 -1.44 -23.98 -13.03
N ARG A 31 -0.54 -24.97 -13.10
CA ARG A 31 0.28 -25.36 -11.95
C ARG A 31 1.24 -24.22 -11.56
N VAL A 32 1.27 -23.85 -10.31
CA VAL A 32 2.13 -22.79 -9.79
C VAL A 32 3.12 -23.31 -8.76
N THR A 33 4.37 -22.88 -8.88
CA THR A 33 5.34 -22.98 -7.77
C THR A 33 5.65 -21.56 -7.29
N LEU A 34 5.16 -21.18 -6.10
CA LEU A 34 5.43 -19.89 -5.47
C LEU A 34 6.65 -20.03 -4.56
N ILE A 35 7.65 -19.18 -4.73
CA ILE A 35 8.92 -19.19 -3.99
C ILE A 35 9.03 -17.89 -3.17
N GLU A 36 9.22 -18.02 -1.86
CA GLU A 36 9.37 -16.90 -0.93
C GLU A 36 10.58 -17.11 -0.01
N SER A 37 11.37 -16.07 0.17
CA SER A 37 12.59 -16.09 0.97
C SER A 37 12.37 -16.15 2.48
N ARG A 38 11.22 -15.67 2.96
CA ARG A 38 10.83 -15.74 4.37
C ARG A 38 10.07 -17.04 4.66
N ASP A 39 9.89 -17.32 5.92
CA ASP A 39 9.07 -18.42 6.45
C ASP A 39 7.56 -18.18 6.35
N ARG A 40 7.14 -17.07 5.75
CA ARG A 40 5.74 -16.61 5.65
C ARG A 40 5.47 -15.81 4.41
N LEU A 41 4.20 -15.77 4.00
CA LEU A 41 3.70 -14.93 2.92
C LEU A 41 3.33 -13.52 3.41
N GLY A 42 3.06 -12.60 2.45
CA GLY A 42 2.61 -11.22 2.70
C GLY A 42 3.65 -10.15 2.34
N GLY A 43 4.93 -10.50 2.29
CA GLY A 43 6.00 -9.56 1.92
C GLY A 43 6.10 -8.38 2.87
N ARG A 44 5.93 -7.15 2.33
CA ARG A 44 5.96 -5.90 3.11
C ARG A 44 4.71 -5.72 3.99
N ALA A 45 3.55 -6.25 3.60
CA ALA A 45 2.33 -6.26 4.41
C ALA A 45 2.29 -7.55 5.25
N SER A 46 3.06 -7.61 6.33
CA SER A 46 3.25 -8.82 7.13
C SER A 46 3.38 -8.49 8.62
N SER A 47 3.38 -9.52 9.45
CA SER A 47 3.57 -9.43 10.89
C SER A 47 4.81 -10.21 11.31
N PHE A 48 5.38 -9.90 12.46
CA PHE A 48 6.48 -10.63 13.07
C PHE A 48 6.16 -10.94 14.54
N PHE A 49 6.70 -12.03 15.05
CA PHE A 49 6.60 -12.32 16.48
C PHE A 49 7.61 -11.47 17.25
N ASP A 50 7.12 -10.67 18.19
CA ASP A 50 7.96 -9.86 19.07
C ASP A 50 8.13 -10.54 20.42
N ALA A 51 9.34 -11.06 20.69
CA ALA A 51 9.66 -11.81 21.92
C ALA A 51 9.51 -10.94 23.19
N LYS A 52 9.59 -9.61 23.11
CA LYS A 52 9.46 -8.74 24.27
C LYS A 52 8.00 -8.57 24.72
N THR A 53 7.08 -8.55 23.78
CA THR A 53 5.64 -8.46 24.06
C THR A 53 4.96 -9.82 24.12
N GLY A 54 5.56 -10.87 23.54
CA GLY A 54 4.91 -12.15 23.32
C GLY A 54 3.79 -12.11 22.28
N LEU A 55 3.70 -11.05 21.46
CA LEU A 55 2.62 -10.79 20.50
C LEU A 55 3.12 -10.82 19.07
N TRP A 56 2.20 -11.12 18.15
CA TRP A 56 2.40 -10.85 16.73
C TRP A 56 2.10 -9.38 16.46
N LEU A 57 3.12 -8.64 16.01
CA LEU A 57 3.02 -7.23 15.66
C LEU A 57 3.11 -7.05 14.14
N ASP A 58 2.26 -6.18 13.59
CA ASP A 58 2.39 -5.79 12.19
C ASP A 58 3.64 -4.91 12.01
N ASN A 59 4.35 -5.08 10.91
CA ASN A 59 5.51 -4.24 10.60
C ASN A 59 5.12 -2.76 10.42
N CYS A 60 3.90 -2.51 9.91
CA CYS A 60 3.26 -1.21 9.88
C CYS A 60 1.74 -1.41 9.87
N GLN A 61 0.96 -0.38 10.23
CA GLN A 61 -0.49 -0.42 10.02
C GLN A 61 -0.77 -0.27 8.52
N HIS A 62 -1.47 -1.24 7.97
CA HIS A 62 -1.96 -1.18 6.60
C HIS A 62 -3.45 -0.89 6.62
N VAL A 63 -3.83 0.10 5.83
CA VAL A 63 -5.22 0.50 5.61
C VAL A 63 -5.57 0.23 4.16
N THR A 64 -6.74 -0.32 3.90
CA THR A 64 -7.34 -0.35 2.57
C THR A 64 -8.48 0.65 2.49
N LEU A 65 -8.64 1.32 1.37
CA LEU A 65 -9.83 2.13 1.11
C LEU A 65 -10.83 1.34 0.28
N GLY A 66 -12.09 1.72 0.31
CA GLY A 66 -13.12 1.07 -0.49
C GLY A 66 -12.88 1.13 -2.00
N CYS A 67 -12.06 2.09 -2.48
CA CYS A 67 -11.61 2.16 -3.87
C CYS A 67 -10.57 1.09 -4.24
N CYS A 68 -9.95 0.39 -3.27
CA CYS A 68 -8.95 -0.64 -3.49
C CYS A 68 -9.58 -1.99 -3.90
N THR A 69 -10.29 -1.99 -5.01
CA THR A 69 -11.16 -3.10 -5.43
C THR A 69 -10.42 -4.38 -5.79
N ASN A 70 -9.17 -4.30 -6.26
CA ASN A 70 -8.36 -5.46 -6.60
C ASN A 70 -7.77 -6.12 -5.34
N TYR A 71 -7.36 -5.33 -4.35
CA TYR A 71 -6.94 -5.88 -3.07
C TYR A 71 -8.13 -6.55 -2.34
N ILE A 72 -9.30 -5.93 -2.34
CA ILE A 72 -10.54 -6.52 -1.80
C ILE A 72 -10.90 -7.81 -2.55
N ARG A 73 -10.76 -7.82 -3.88
CA ARG A 73 -10.91 -9.04 -4.69
C ARG A 73 -9.94 -10.13 -4.25
N LEU A 74 -8.68 -9.80 -4.01
CA LEU A 74 -7.68 -10.75 -3.51
C LEU A 74 -8.09 -11.31 -2.14
N CYS A 75 -8.58 -10.47 -1.22
CA CYS A 75 -9.09 -10.91 0.07
C CYS A 75 -10.28 -11.89 -0.08
N ARG A 76 -11.19 -11.66 -1.03
CA ARG A 76 -12.27 -12.60 -1.35
C ARG A 76 -11.75 -13.93 -1.91
N MET A 77 -10.75 -13.89 -2.78
CA MET A 77 -10.11 -15.11 -3.31
C MET A 77 -9.44 -15.93 -2.19
N LEU A 78 -8.94 -15.27 -1.16
CA LEU A 78 -8.38 -15.88 0.04
C LEU A 78 -9.46 -16.31 1.07
N GLY A 79 -10.72 -15.87 0.92
CA GLY A 79 -11.80 -16.11 1.87
C GLY A 79 -11.68 -15.28 3.16
N VAL A 80 -10.96 -14.16 3.16
CA VAL A 80 -10.63 -13.35 4.34
C VAL A 80 -11.21 -11.93 4.31
N ASP A 81 -12.02 -11.59 3.32
CA ASP A 81 -12.63 -10.25 3.19
C ASP A 81 -13.56 -9.91 4.37
N HIS A 82 -14.14 -10.91 5.03
CA HIS A 82 -14.92 -10.76 6.27
C HIS A 82 -14.07 -10.28 7.47
N LEU A 83 -12.74 -10.38 7.40
CA LEU A 83 -11.82 -9.87 8.43
C LEU A 83 -11.53 -8.39 8.28
N ILE A 84 -12.03 -7.72 7.24
CA ILE A 84 -11.89 -6.28 7.08
C ILE A 84 -13.00 -5.59 7.88
N ARG A 85 -12.62 -4.88 8.95
CA ARG A 85 -13.51 -3.94 9.60
C ARG A 85 -13.57 -2.66 8.78
N TRP A 86 -14.77 -2.20 8.46
CA TRP A 86 -14.98 -0.98 7.71
C TRP A 86 -15.42 0.16 8.62
N ASP A 87 -14.68 1.26 8.60
CA ASP A 87 -14.99 2.48 9.32
C ASP A 87 -15.40 3.55 8.28
N ASP A 88 -16.58 4.16 8.46
CA ASP A 88 -17.09 5.22 7.60
C ASP A 88 -16.65 6.61 8.08
N GLU A 89 -16.20 6.73 9.31
CA GLU A 89 -15.80 7.96 9.96
C GLU A 89 -14.29 8.08 10.04
N GLN A 90 -13.75 9.27 9.77
CA GLN A 90 -12.35 9.63 9.97
C GLN A 90 -12.27 10.71 11.03
N TYR A 91 -11.49 10.47 12.08
CA TYR A 91 -11.33 11.37 13.23
C TYR A 91 -10.09 12.23 13.04
N TRP A 92 -10.29 13.53 12.80
CA TRP A 92 -9.22 14.52 12.65
C TRP A 92 -9.08 15.31 13.94
N VAL A 93 -7.93 15.23 14.58
CA VAL A 93 -7.71 15.73 15.95
C VAL A 93 -6.60 16.76 15.94
N GLU A 94 -6.94 17.95 16.43
CA GLU A 94 -6.02 19.07 16.62
C GLU A 94 -5.40 19.04 18.02
N ALA A 95 -4.31 19.77 18.20
CA ALA A 95 -3.78 20.01 19.54
C ALA A 95 -4.86 20.59 20.46
N GLY A 96 -4.90 20.13 21.72
CA GLY A 96 -5.95 20.47 22.67
C GLY A 96 -7.21 19.59 22.57
N GLY A 97 -7.22 18.57 21.72
CA GLY A 97 -8.28 17.54 21.63
C GLY A 97 -9.50 17.94 20.81
N ARG A 98 -9.48 19.08 20.11
CA ARG A 98 -10.57 19.48 19.22
C ARG A 98 -10.68 18.51 18.07
N THR A 99 -11.78 17.75 18.02
CA THR A 99 -11.99 16.70 17.03
C THR A 99 -13.01 17.12 15.97
N SER A 100 -12.69 16.81 14.72
CA SER A 100 -13.60 16.84 13.57
C SER A 100 -13.78 15.44 13.03
N VAL A 101 -15.02 15.10 12.62
CA VAL A 101 -15.33 13.81 12.02
C VAL A 101 -15.69 14.02 10.57
N LEU A 102 -14.87 13.47 9.67
CA LEU A 102 -15.18 13.43 8.25
C LEU A 102 -15.84 12.09 7.93
N LYS A 103 -17.01 12.16 7.27
CA LYS A 103 -17.78 10.98 6.88
C LYS A 103 -18.63 11.25 5.65
N PRO A 104 -18.93 10.22 4.86
CA PRO A 104 -19.87 10.38 3.75
C PRO A 104 -21.28 10.66 4.23
N SER A 105 -22.07 11.29 3.39
CA SER A 105 -23.51 11.51 3.57
C SER A 105 -24.28 10.84 2.43
N TRP A 106 -25.60 10.98 2.44
CA TRP A 106 -26.50 10.48 1.41
C TRP A 106 -26.39 11.22 0.06
N LEU A 107 -25.67 12.35 0.02
CA LEU A 107 -25.48 13.11 -1.21
C LEU A 107 -24.71 12.29 -2.26
N PRO A 108 -25.07 12.44 -3.56
CA PRO A 108 -24.33 11.75 -4.62
C PRO A 108 -22.88 12.25 -4.74
N ALA A 109 -22.01 11.42 -5.31
CA ALA A 109 -20.64 11.82 -5.63
C ALA A 109 -20.60 13.04 -6.58
N PRO A 110 -19.69 14.00 -6.38
CA PRO A 110 -18.64 14.07 -5.36
C PRO A 110 -19.07 14.79 -4.06
N ALA A 111 -20.37 15.14 -3.92
CA ALA A 111 -20.87 15.96 -2.83
C ALA A 111 -21.06 15.21 -1.50
N HIS A 112 -20.90 13.89 -1.49
CA HIS A 112 -21.14 13.03 -0.31
C HIS A 112 -20.30 13.43 0.92
N GLY A 113 -19.12 14.02 0.75
CA GLY A 113 -18.26 14.49 1.85
C GLY A 113 -18.57 15.92 2.32
N LEU A 114 -19.34 16.72 1.56
CA LEU A 114 -19.53 18.14 1.83
C LEU A 114 -20.10 18.47 3.20
N PRO A 115 -21.15 17.78 3.73
CA PRO A 115 -21.72 18.15 5.02
C PRO A 115 -20.69 18.01 6.16
N SER A 116 -19.98 16.91 6.24
CA SER A 116 -18.97 16.69 7.28
C SER A 116 -17.75 17.61 7.10
N PHE A 117 -17.33 17.86 5.86
CA PHE A 117 -16.26 18.80 5.55
C PHE A 117 -16.62 20.24 5.94
N ALA A 118 -17.85 20.69 5.68
CA ALA A 118 -18.33 22.00 6.12
C ALA A 118 -18.31 22.17 7.64
N MET A 119 -18.54 21.08 8.38
CA MET A 119 -18.49 21.04 9.86
C MET A 119 -17.09 20.85 10.44
N ALA A 120 -16.08 20.57 9.62
CA ALA A 120 -14.70 20.40 10.07
C ALA A 120 -14.18 21.66 10.77
N LYS A 121 -13.55 21.51 11.94
CA LYS A 121 -13.12 22.62 12.79
C LYS A 121 -11.67 23.05 12.53
N PHE A 122 -10.87 22.18 11.91
CA PHE A 122 -9.45 22.43 11.64
C PHE A 122 -9.18 23.32 10.44
N LEU A 123 -10.21 23.76 9.72
CA LEU A 123 -10.14 24.72 8.61
C LEU A 123 -11.06 25.89 8.85
N THR A 124 -10.61 27.08 8.49
CA THR A 124 -11.46 28.29 8.39
C THR A 124 -12.41 28.19 7.19
N TRP A 125 -13.44 29.03 7.14
CA TRP A 125 -14.37 29.05 6.00
C TRP A 125 -13.67 29.41 4.67
N ALA A 126 -12.68 30.31 4.71
CA ALA A 126 -11.90 30.67 3.51
C ALA A 126 -11.07 29.49 3.00
N GLU A 127 -10.42 28.75 3.90
CA GLU A 127 -9.67 27.54 3.56
C GLU A 127 -10.59 26.43 3.01
N LYS A 128 -11.77 26.22 3.61
CA LYS A 128 -12.77 25.28 3.09
C LYS A 128 -13.21 25.63 1.68
N ALA A 129 -13.41 26.91 1.40
CA ALA A 129 -13.78 27.39 0.06
C ALA A 129 -12.67 27.10 -0.96
N ARG A 130 -11.40 27.40 -0.62
CA ARG A 130 -10.25 27.10 -1.50
C ARG A 130 -10.07 25.59 -1.72
N VAL A 131 -10.09 24.78 -0.66
CA VAL A 131 -10.00 23.31 -0.77
C VAL A 131 -11.14 22.75 -1.61
N GLY A 132 -12.38 23.24 -1.39
CA GLY A 132 -13.54 22.81 -2.17
C GLY A 132 -13.42 23.15 -3.66
N ALA A 133 -12.92 24.36 -3.98
CA ALA A 133 -12.66 24.77 -5.35
C ALA A 133 -11.57 23.92 -6.02
N ALA A 134 -10.48 23.62 -5.29
CA ALA A 134 -9.42 22.76 -5.77
C ALA A 134 -9.91 21.33 -6.04
N LEU A 135 -10.66 20.73 -5.11
CA LEU A 135 -11.25 19.38 -5.30
C LEU A 135 -12.20 19.33 -6.50
N ALA A 136 -13.00 20.37 -6.70
CA ALA A 136 -13.89 20.47 -7.86
C ALA A 136 -13.11 20.51 -9.19
N GLN A 137 -11.97 21.22 -9.24
CA GLN A 137 -11.09 21.25 -10.40
C GLN A 137 -10.37 19.94 -10.59
N MET A 138 -9.76 19.37 -9.53
CA MET A 138 -9.01 18.11 -9.58
C MET A 138 -9.83 16.96 -10.17
N ARG A 139 -11.15 16.95 -9.99
CA ARG A 139 -12.04 15.94 -10.56
C ARG A 139 -11.88 15.76 -12.07
N PHE A 140 -11.56 16.84 -12.79
CA PHE A 140 -11.53 16.89 -14.25
C PHE A 140 -10.11 16.98 -14.83
N LEU A 141 -9.09 17.06 -13.98
CA LEU A 141 -7.72 17.11 -14.45
C LEU A 141 -7.28 15.76 -15.02
N ASP A 142 -6.60 15.83 -16.16
CA ASP A 142 -5.97 14.69 -16.80
C ASP A 142 -4.65 14.38 -16.09
N ARG A 143 -4.56 13.20 -15.46
CA ARG A 143 -3.41 12.77 -14.67
C ARG A 143 -2.11 12.77 -15.46
N ASP A 144 -2.15 12.35 -16.73
CA ASP A 144 -0.96 12.21 -17.58
C ASP A 144 -0.24 13.55 -17.75
N ARG A 145 -0.97 14.67 -17.75
CA ARG A 145 -0.39 16.02 -17.83
C ARG A 145 0.37 16.45 -16.58
N TYR A 146 0.20 15.73 -15.47
CA TYR A 146 0.80 16.03 -14.18
C TYR A 146 1.84 14.98 -13.74
N ALA A 147 2.17 14.03 -14.61
CA ALA A 147 3.10 12.94 -14.31
C ALA A 147 4.53 13.42 -13.98
N ASP A 148 4.95 14.55 -14.56
CA ASP A 148 6.29 15.13 -14.38
C ASP A 148 6.30 16.31 -13.38
N ARG A 149 5.21 16.52 -12.66
CA ARG A 149 5.06 17.64 -11.71
C ARG A 149 4.89 17.15 -10.28
N SER A 150 5.37 17.96 -9.32
CA SER A 150 5.12 17.70 -7.91
C SER A 150 3.68 18.10 -7.51
N PHE A 151 3.18 17.45 -6.47
CA PHE A 151 1.87 17.83 -5.92
C PHE A 151 1.89 19.23 -5.32
N ALA A 152 3.00 19.68 -4.74
CA ALA A 152 3.14 21.05 -4.28
C ALA A 152 2.93 22.06 -5.43
N SER A 153 3.51 21.78 -6.63
CA SER A 153 3.31 22.66 -7.80
C SER A 153 1.86 22.66 -8.30
N LEU A 154 1.13 21.57 -8.15
CA LEU A 154 -0.30 21.52 -8.45
C LEU A 154 -1.10 22.33 -7.42
N LEU A 155 -0.72 22.25 -6.14
CA LEU A 155 -1.36 23.08 -5.10
C LEU A 155 -1.10 24.57 -5.30
N ASP A 156 0.07 24.97 -5.84
CA ASP A 156 0.35 26.36 -6.25
C ASP A 156 -0.60 26.79 -7.39
N GLU A 157 -0.75 25.96 -8.42
CA GLU A 157 -1.67 26.20 -9.55
C GLU A 157 -3.14 26.33 -9.10
N LEU A 158 -3.51 25.64 -8.04
CA LEU A 158 -4.87 25.63 -7.48
C LEU A 158 -5.05 26.64 -6.33
N ASP A 159 -4.13 27.61 -6.18
CA ASP A 159 -4.16 28.69 -5.19
C ASP A 159 -4.35 28.20 -3.74
N GLN A 160 -3.67 27.09 -3.39
CA GLN A 160 -3.72 26.57 -2.03
C GLN A 160 -2.66 27.22 -1.16
N GLU A 161 -3.08 27.81 -0.05
CA GLU A 161 -2.23 28.51 0.90
C GLU A 161 -1.59 27.57 1.96
N PRO A 162 -0.51 27.96 2.64
CA PRO A 162 0.19 27.11 3.60
C PRO A 162 -0.70 26.55 4.74
N GLY A 163 -1.78 27.25 5.10
CA GLY A 163 -2.67 26.82 6.17
C GLY A 163 -3.41 25.53 5.84
N GLU A 164 -4.17 25.51 4.75
CA GLU A 164 -4.89 24.31 4.31
C GLU A 164 -3.95 23.23 3.79
N ARG A 165 -2.74 23.58 3.27
CA ARG A 165 -1.74 22.56 2.91
C ARG A 165 -1.41 21.72 4.11
N ARG A 166 -0.92 22.30 5.21
CA ARG A 166 -0.53 21.56 6.42
C ARG A 166 -1.68 20.83 7.09
N ARG A 167 -2.88 21.40 7.07
CA ARG A 167 -4.01 20.87 7.82
C ARG A 167 -4.86 19.86 7.08
N PHE A 168 -4.87 19.89 5.73
CA PHE A 168 -5.72 19.02 4.91
C PHE A 168 -4.92 18.20 3.89
N TRP A 169 -4.13 18.87 3.04
CA TRP A 169 -3.47 18.21 1.91
C TRP A 169 -2.32 17.30 2.36
N ASP A 170 -1.43 17.80 3.22
CA ASP A 170 -0.25 17.08 3.66
C ASP A 170 -0.60 15.77 4.40
N PRO A 171 -1.51 15.74 5.41
CA PRO A 171 -1.86 14.49 6.09
C PRO A 171 -2.38 13.42 5.14
N ILE A 172 -3.12 13.79 4.10
CA ILE A 172 -3.65 12.84 3.11
C ILE A 172 -2.53 12.33 2.21
N ILE A 173 -1.75 13.24 1.61
CA ILE A 173 -0.76 12.86 0.59
C ILE A 173 0.46 12.19 1.20
N VAL A 174 0.94 12.67 2.33
CA VAL A 174 2.05 12.00 3.03
C VAL A 174 1.66 10.58 3.41
N SER A 175 0.41 10.37 3.86
CA SER A 175 -0.06 9.02 4.19
C SER A 175 -0.27 8.12 2.98
N ALA A 176 -0.80 8.66 1.87
CA ALA A 176 -1.16 7.86 0.71
C ALA A 176 0.01 7.60 -0.25
N CYS A 177 0.91 8.59 -0.42
CA CYS A 177 2.05 8.52 -1.33
C CYS A 177 3.37 8.23 -0.63
N ASN A 178 3.40 8.31 0.70
CA ASN A 178 4.60 8.17 1.54
C ASN A 178 5.74 9.14 1.15
N LEU A 179 5.37 10.35 0.73
CA LEU A 179 6.26 11.43 0.31
C LEU A 179 5.66 12.77 0.70
N MET A 180 6.50 13.74 1.02
CA MET A 180 6.08 15.14 1.18
C MET A 180 5.56 15.68 -0.16
N PRO A 181 4.61 16.64 -0.18
CA PRO A 181 4.00 17.18 -1.40
C PRO A 181 5.00 17.72 -2.43
N GLU A 182 6.15 18.23 -1.99
CA GLU A 182 7.24 18.73 -2.83
C GLU A 182 7.88 17.61 -3.67
N HIS A 183 7.81 16.38 -3.18
CA HIS A 183 8.42 15.20 -3.78
C HIS A 183 7.42 14.22 -4.36
N ALA A 184 6.15 14.28 -3.93
CA ALA A 184 5.10 13.40 -4.43
C ALA A 184 4.67 13.79 -5.85
N CYS A 185 4.54 12.81 -6.75
CA CYS A 185 4.02 13.01 -8.10
C CYS A 185 2.58 13.50 -8.07
N ALA A 186 2.27 14.59 -8.79
CA ALA A 186 0.93 15.16 -8.84
C ALA A 186 -0.09 14.19 -9.48
N ALA A 187 0.31 13.38 -10.46
CA ALA A 187 -0.58 12.37 -11.04
C ALA A 187 -1.02 11.33 -10.00
N ALA A 188 -0.09 10.86 -9.15
CA ALA A 188 -0.39 9.95 -8.07
C ALA A 188 -1.33 10.57 -7.02
N ALA A 189 -1.08 11.84 -6.67
CA ALA A 189 -1.94 12.58 -5.75
C ALA A 189 -3.34 12.80 -6.33
N LEU A 190 -3.45 13.19 -7.60
CA LEU A 190 -4.74 13.31 -8.31
C LEU A 190 -5.52 12.00 -8.25
N GLN A 191 -4.86 10.85 -8.43
CA GLN A 191 -5.52 9.55 -8.31
C GLN A 191 -6.11 9.32 -6.93
N VAL A 192 -5.38 9.65 -5.85
CA VAL A 192 -5.87 9.54 -4.47
C VAL A 192 -7.17 10.32 -4.30
N PHE A 193 -7.25 11.54 -4.84
CA PHE A 193 -8.48 12.33 -4.75
C PHE A 193 -9.58 11.86 -5.70
N GLN A 194 -9.27 11.62 -6.97
CA GLN A 194 -10.26 11.22 -7.97
C GLN A 194 -10.88 9.86 -7.70
N ASP A 195 -10.07 8.85 -7.39
CA ASP A 195 -10.54 7.49 -7.17
C ASP A 195 -10.92 7.21 -5.71
N GLY A 196 -10.29 7.87 -4.74
CA GLY A 196 -10.59 7.73 -3.33
C GLY A 196 -11.67 8.68 -2.86
N PHE A 197 -11.38 9.99 -2.82
CA PHE A 197 -12.25 10.95 -2.13
C PHE A 197 -13.46 11.43 -2.96
N LEU A 198 -13.34 11.51 -4.28
CA LEU A 198 -14.37 12.12 -5.14
C LEU A 198 -15.27 11.10 -5.85
N LYS A 199 -14.88 9.83 -5.88
CA LYS A 199 -15.58 8.78 -6.64
C LYS A 199 -16.92 8.39 -6.02
N GLY A 200 -17.01 8.37 -4.69
CA GLY A 200 -18.25 8.03 -3.99
C GLY A 200 -18.03 7.65 -2.52
N ALA A 201 -19.14 7.52 -1.81
CA ALA A 201 -19.16 7.22 -0.38
C ALA A 201 -18.43 5.91 -0.04
N GLU A 202 -18.62 4.86 -0.83
CA GLU A 202 -17.94 3.57 -0.62
C GLU A 202 -16.43 3.65 -0.83
N ALA A 203 -15.96 4.54 -1.73
CA ALA A 203 -14.55 4.64 -2.09
C ALA A 203 -13.67 5.14 -0.93
N ILE A 204 -14.20 6.02 -0.07
CA ILE A 204 -13.43 6.64 1.02
C ILE A 204 -13.48 5.86 2.34
N ARG A 205 -14.26 4.79 2.44
CA ARG A 205 -14.32 3.95 3.64
C ARG A 205 -12.96 3.40 4.00
N ILE A 206 -12.64 3.40 5.28
CA ILE A 206 -11.37 2.86 5.80
C ILE A 206 -11.57 1.41 6.19
N GLY A 207 -10.85 0.50 5.54
CA GLY A 207 -10.81 -0.92 5.89
C GLY A 207 -9.55 -1.27 6.68
N ILE A 208 -9.71 -1.88 7.83
CA ILE A 208 -8.64 -2.30 8.72
C ILE A 208 -8.79 -3.79 9.01
N MET A 209 -7.71 -4.58 8.83
CA MET A 209 -7.73 -5.99 9.20
C MET A 209 -7.88 -6.16 10.71
N THR A 210 -8.76 -7.07 11.11
CA THR A 210 -9.04 -7.38 12.52
C THR A 210 -8.10 -8.43 13.11
N VAL A 211 -7.24 -9.01 12.27
CA VAL A 211 -6.21 -9.98 12.64
C VAL A 211 -4.82 -9.46 12.20
N PRO A 212 -3.73 -9.98 12.76
CA PRO A 212 -2.39 -9.68 12.26
C PRO A 212 -2.27 -9.97 10.77
N LEU A 213 -1.57 -9.12 10.02
CA LEU A 213 -1.46 -9.23 8.55
C LEU A 213 -0.88 -10.59 8.09
N GLY A 214 0.00 -11.19 8.89
CA GLY A 214 0.53 -12.52 8.61
C GLY A 214 -0.53 -13.61 8.51
N GLU A 215 -1.66 -13.46 9.19
CA GLU A 215 -2.78 -14.41 9.14
C GLU A 215 -3.59 -14.28 7.83
N VAL A 216 -3.66 -13.07 7.26
CA VAL A 216 -4.47 -12.76 6.07
C VAL A 216 -4.03 -13.58 4.86
N TYR A 217 -2.73 -13.87 4.74
CA TYR A 217 -2.20 -14.53 3.55
C TYR A 217 -1.95 -16.03 3.70
N LYS A 218 -2.12 -16.58 4.91
CA LYS A 218 -1.97 -18.03 5.16
C LYS A 218 -2.81 -18.93 4.25
N PRO A 219 -4.10 -18.60 3.94
CA PRO A 219 -4.92 -19.46 3.09
C PRO A 219 -4.36 -19.66 1.68
N ALA A 220 -3.50 -18.75 1.19
CA ALA A 220 -2.93 -18.85 -0.15
C ALA A 220 -2.18 -20.17 -0.38
N THR A 221 -1.46 -20.69 0.62
CA THR A 221 -0.73 -21.96 0.52
C THR A 221 -1.68 -23.10 0.19
N ALA A 222 -2.72 -23.29 1.01
CA ALA A 222 -3.68 -24.37 0.80
C ALA A 222 -4.42 -24.26 -0.54
N ILE A 223 -4.76 -23.04 -0.97
CA ILE A 223 -5.44 -22.80 -2.25
C ILE A 223 -4.53 -23.17 -3.43
N ILE A 224 -3.24 -22.78 -3.40
CA ILE A 224 -2.28 -23.11 -4.45
C ILE A 224 -2.05 -24.63 -4.51
N GLU A 225 -1.88 -25.26 -3.36
CA GLU A 225 -1.61 -26.71 -3.27
C GLU A 225 -2.82 -27.55 -3.68
N SER A 226 -4.04 -27.15 -3.33
CA SER A 226 -5.27 -27.83 -3.78
C SER A 226 -5.46 -27.77 -5.29
N ALA A 227 -4.87 -26.76 -5.95
CA ALA A 227 -4.84 -26.63 -7.42
C ALA A 227 -3.64 -27.38 -8.07
N GLY A 228 -2.94 -28.25 -7.32
CA GLY A 228 -1.80 -29.03 -7.81
C GLY A 228 -0.49 -28.23 -7.88
N GLY A 229 -0.45 -27.03 -7.28
CA GLY A 229 0.75 -26.22 -7.15
C GLY A 229 1.57 -26.52 -5.92
N ARG A 230 2.55 -25.65 -5.61
CA ARG A 230 3.42 -25.75 -4.44
C ARG A 230 3.85 -24.38 -3.94
N VAL A 231 3.93 -24.20 -2.63
CA VAL A 231 4.55 -23.02 -1.99
C VAL A 231 5.86 -23.44 -1.33
N VAL A 232 6.94 -22.73 -1.64
CA VAL A 232 8.29 -22.98 -1.12
C VAL A 232 8.69 -21.76 -0.30
N LEU A 233 8.71 -21.90 1.00
CA LEU A 233 9.11 -20.87 1.96
C LEU A 233 10.57 -21.05 2.38
N GLY A 234 11.23 -19.96 2.81
CA GLY A 234 12.62 -19.98 3.29
C GLY A 234 13.66 -20.05 2.17
N GLU A 235 13.27 -19.99 0.91
CA GLU A 235 14.18 -20.13 -0.22
C GLU A 235 14.34 -18.81 -1.00
N SER A 236 15.57 -18.32 -1.06
CA SER A 236 15.89 -17.08 -1.77
C SER A 236 16.26 -17.34 -3.22
N VAL A 237 15.79 -16.44 -4.10
CA VAL A 237 16.15 -16.45 -5.52
C VAL A 237 17.52 -15.81 -5.70
N ALA A 238 18.47 -16.57 -6.29
CA ALA A 238 19.77 -16.07 -6.67
C ALA A 238 19.77 -15.50 -8.10
N ARG A 239 19.14 -16.22 -9.05
CA ARG A 239 19.05 -15.81 -10.46
C ARG A 239 17.77 -16.32 -11.09
N PHE A 240 17.25 -15.59 -12.08
CA PHE A 240 16.12 -16.04 -12.91
C PHE A 240 16.22 -15.55 -14.36
N ASP A 241 15.55 -16.28 -15.25
CA ASP A 241 15.31 -15.90 -16.63
C ASP A 241 13.82 -16.10 -17.00
N ASP A 242 13.51 -16.27 -18.29
CA ASP A 242 12.13 -16.45 -18.78
C ASP A 242 11.48 -17.78 -18.34
N ARG A 243 12.28 -18.80 -17.99
CA ARG A 243 11.81 -20.19 -17.77
C ARG A 243 12.53 -20.91 -16.64
N SER A 244 13.57 -20.33 -16.07
CA SER A 244 14.34 -20.97 -15.02
C SER A 244 14.61 -20.01 -13.84
N VAL A 245 14.79 -20.62 -12.68
CA VAL A 245 15.13 -19.94 -11.45
C VAL A 245 16.18 -20.75 -10.73
N THR A 246 17.31 -20.13 -10.40
CA THR A 246 18.34 -20.70 -9.52
C THR A 246 18.15 -20.12 -8.13
N LEU A 247 18.00 -20.97 -7.14
CA LEU A 247 17.88 -20.62 -5.73
C LEU A 247 19.26 -20.40 -5.09
N ALA A 248 19.29 -19.79 -3.90
CA ALA A 248 20.53 -19.54 -3.15
C ALA A 248 21.26 -20.86 -2.74
N ASN A 249 20.52 -21.95 -2.60
CA ASN A 249 21.07 -23.30 -2.35
C ASN A 249 21.59 -23.99 -3.63
N ALA A 250 21.72 -23.26 -4.75
CA ALA A 250 22.17 -23.70 -6.07
C ALA A 250 21.20 -24.67 -6.80
N GLN A 251 20.03 -24.97 -6.25
CA GLN A 251 18.99 -25.73 -6.96
C GLN A 251 18.42 -24.89 -8.12
N THR A 252 18.28 -25.47 -9.29
CA THR A 252 17.62 -24.82 -10.43
C THR A 252 16.26 -25.48 -10.71
N LEU A 253 15.24 -24.64 -10.79
CA LEU A 253 13.87 -25.02 -11.14
C LEU A 253 13.54 -24.51 -12.55
N HIS A 254 12.77 -25.30 -13.30
CA HIS A 254 12.33 -24.98 -14.65
C HIS A 254 10.80 -24.98 -14.76
N ALA A 255 10.25 -24.07 -15.59
CA ALA A 255 8.83 -24.01 -15.91
C ALA A 255 8.62 -23.45 -17.34
N ASP A 256 7.35 -23.34 -17.76
CA ASP A 256 7.01 -22.74 -19.04
C ASP A 256 7.13 -21.21 -19.00
N ALA A 257 6.96 -20.60 -17.83
CA ALA A 257 7.07 -19.17 -17.62
C ALA A 257 7.50 -18.83 -16.19
N VAL A 258 8.02 -17.60 -16.01
CA VAL A 258 8.43 -17.02 -14.71
C VAL A 258 7.70 -15.71 -14.52
N VAL A 259 7.05 -15.54 -13.34
CA VAL A 259 6.56 -14.25 -12.83
C VAL A 259 7.53 -13.77 -11.76
N CYS A 260 8.17 -12.64 -12.00
CA CYS A 260 9.02 -11.98 -11.01
C CYS A 260 8.17 -10.97 -10.22
N ALA A 261 7.78 -11.34 -9.00
CA ALA A 261 7.09 -10.49 -8.03
C ALA A 261 8.01 -10.05 -6.87
N LEU A 262 9.32 -10.03 -7.12
CA LEU A 262 10.33 -9.53 -6.20
C LEU A 262 10.27 -7.98 -6.13
N PRO A 263 10.74 -7.36 -5.03
CA PRO A 263 10.99 -5.93 -4.99
C PRO A 263 11.90 -5.48 -6.14
N PHE A 264 11.75 -4.26 -6.62
CA PHE A 264 12.44 -3.79 -7.85
C PHE A 264 13.97 -3.95 -7.79
N GLU A 265 14.58 -3.70 -6.63
CA GLU A 265 16.02 -3.89 -6.43
C GLU A 265 16.44 -5.36 -6.52
N LYS A 266 15.60 -6.27 -5.99
CA LYS A 266 15.86 -7.71 -6.08
C LYS A 266 15.60 -8.24 -7.48
N ALA A 267 14.57 -7.76 -8.16
CA ALA A 267 14.29 -8.10 -9.56
C ALA A 267 15.48 -7.71 -10.45
N ARG A 268 16.02 -6.48 -10.28
CA ARG A 268 17.21 -5.99 -10.99
C ARG A 268 18.45 -6.84 -10.70
N ASP A 269 18.69 -7.16 -9.41
CA ASP A 269 19.93 -7.81 -8.99
C ASP A 269 19.94 -9.33 -9.25
N SER A 270 18.76 -9.95 -9.41
CA SER A 270 18.61 -11.40 -9.61
C SER A 270 18.25 -11.80 -11.03
N VAL A 271 17.92 -10.89 -11.93
CA VAL A 271 17.70 -11.25 -13.34
C VAL A 271 19.01 -11.73 -13.98
N ASP A 272 18.93 -12.75 -14.85
CA ASP A 272 20.10 -13.19 -15.61
C ASP A 272 20.68 -12.04 -16.43
N PRO A 273 22.02 -11.78 -16.36
CA PRO A 273 22.63 -10.63 -17.04
C PRO A 273 22.40 -10.59 -18.54
N ALA A 274 22.44 -11.76 -19.22
CA ALA A 274 22.17 -11.82 -20.66
C ALA A 274 20.71 -11.52 -20.96
N ARG A 275 19.78 -11.88 -20.04
CA ARG A 275 18.37 -11.54 -20.16
C ARG A 275 18.16 -10.04 -19.91
N ALA A 276 18.74 -9.49 -18.86
CA ALA A 276 18.67 -8.06 -18.55
C ALA A 276 19.16 -7.17 -19.69
N ALA A 277 20.26 -7.56 -20.34
CA ALA A 277 20.83 -6.83 -21.46
C ALA A 277 19.89 -6.76 -22.70
N ARG A 278 18.94 -7.68 -22.82
CA ARG A 278 17.98 -7.76 -23.94
C ARG A 278 16.60 -7.23 -23.59
N ASP A 279 16.33 -6.96 -22.32
CA ASP A 279 15.03 -6.53 -21.83
C ASP A 279 15.12 -5.11 -21.26
N PRO A 280 14.64 -4.10 -21.99
CA PRO A 280 14.77 -2.70 -21.57
C PRO A 280 14.01 -2.38 -20.28
N ARG A 281 13.13 -3.26 -19.80
CA ARG A 281 12.35 -3.06 -18.59
C ARG A 281 13.19 -3.08 -17.31
N PHE A 282 14.38 -3.70 -17.32
CA PHE A 282 15.24 -3.80 -16.13
C PHE A 282 16.15 -2.59 -15.93
N ALA A 283 16.57 -1.91 -17.00
CA ALA A 283 17.49 -0.76 -16.90
C ALA A 283 16.93 0.38 -16.04
N PRO A 284 15.64 0.80 -16.17
CA PRO A 284 15.07 1.87 -15.35
C PRO A 284 15.00 1.56 -13.86
N LEU A 285 15.01 0.29 -13.46
CA LEU A 285 14.94 -0.11 -12.05
C LEU A 285 16.14 0.41 -11.23
N THR A 286 17.26 0.75 -11.89
CA THR A 286 18.44 1.34 -11.23
C THR A 286 18.19 2.75 -10.72
N ALA A 287 17.27 3.48 -11.34
CA ALA A 287 16.90 4.85 -10.96
C ALA A 287 15.86 4.91 -9.84
N MET A 288 15.15 3.81 -9.60
CA MET A 288 14.11 3.77 -8.56
C MET A 288 14.71 3.90 -7.16
N ARG A 289 13.99 4.57 -6.27
CA ARG A 289 14.37 4.81 -4.87
C ARG A 289 13.25 4.36 -3.95
N HIS A 290 13.59 4.11 -2.69
CA HIS A 290 12.63 3.82 -1.63
C HIS A 290 12.28 5.06 -0.82
N SER A 291 11.09 5.03 -0.20
CA SER A 291 10.68 5.93 0.87
C SER A 291 10.35 5.12 2.12
N PRO A 292 10.88 5.53 3.30
CA PRO A 292 10.68 4.80 4.53
C PRO A 292 9.35 5.13 5.21
N ILE A 293 8.86 4.18 6.01
CA ILE A 293 7.75 4.36 6.96
C ILE A 293 8.22 3.92 8.34
N LEU A 294 7.77 4.63 9.36
CA LEU A 294 7.98 4.26 10.76
C LEU A 294 6.64 3.88 11.39
N GLY A 295 6.54 2.65 11.86
CA GLY A 295 5.47 2.20 12.74
C GLY A 295 5.94 2.21 14.19
N VAL A 296 5.11 2.64 15.14
CA VAL A 296 5.46 2.61 16.56
C VAL A 296 4.32 2.00 17.35
N HIS A 297 4.54 0.79 17.89
CA HIS A 297 3.60 0.18 18.83
C HIS A 297 3.89 0.71 20.24
N LEU A 298 2.87 1.27 20.87
CA LEU A 298 2.91 1.84 22.21
C LEU A 298 1.93 1.11 23.12
N PHE A 299 2.40 0.71 24.30
CA PHE A 299 1.62 0.02 25.31
C PHE A 299 1.56 0.86 26.57
N PHE A 300 0.36 1.21 27.02
CA PHE A 300 0.13 2.08 28.18
C PHE A 300 -0.58 1.35 29.33
N ASP A 301 -0.45 1.88 30.54
CA ASP A 301 -1.13 1.37 31.75
C ASP A 301 -2.64 1.64 31.74
N ARG A 302 -3.09 2.63 30.98
CA ARG A 302 -4.49 3.08 30.90
C ARG A 302 -4.87 3.50 29.49
N PRO A 303 -6.18 3.66 29.18
CA PRO A 303 -6.65 4.15 27.89
C PRO A 303 -6.07 5.52 27.52
N VAL A 304 -5.57 5.66 26.30
CA VAL A 304 -5.00 6.90 25.76
C VAL A 304 -5.62 7.32 24.43
N LEU A 305 -6.27 6.39 23.71
CA LEU A 305 -6.87 6.65 22.42
C LEU A 305 -8.36 6.23 22.45
N PRO A 306 -9.29 7.18 22.59
CA PRO A 306 -10.72 6.88 22.69
C PRO A 306 -11.36 6.51 21.36
N THR A 307 -10.80 6.99 20.23
CA THR A 307 -11.29 6.73 18.88
C THR A 307 -10.65 5.47 18.28
N PRO A 308 -11.27 4.79 17.30
CA PRO A 308 -10.67 3.62 16.65
C PRO A 308 -9.38 3.97 15.90
N HIS A 309 -9.30 5.18 15.37
CA HIS A 309 -8.12 5.79 14.76
C HIS A 309 -8.20 7.32 14.86
N ALA A 310 -7.09 7.99 14.57
CA ALA A 310 -7.04 9.44 14.51
C ALA A 310 -6.00 9.91 13.48
N VAL A 311 -6.36 10.93 12.69
CA VAL A 311 -5.45 11.77 11.91
C VAL A 311 -5.04 12.94 12.81
N LEU A 312 -3.75 13.13 13.03
CA LEU A 312 -3.25 14.22 13.86
C LEU A 312 -2.92 15.43 12.98
N VAL A 313 -3.65 16.52 13.21
CA VAL A 313 -3.52 17.74 12.40
C VAL A 313 -2.28 18.53 12.82
N GLU A 314 -1.45 18.90 11.85
CA GLU A 314 -0.19 19.65 12.05
C GLU A 314 0.75 18.96 13.06
N ARG A 315 0.88 17.60 12.93
CA ARG A 315 1.81 16.79 13.73
C ARG A 315 2.69 15.94 12.83
N ASP A 316 3.88 15.60 13.33
CA ASP A 316 4.79 14.71 12.62
C ASP A 316 4.26 13.27 12.57
N THR A 317 3.54 12.86 13.63
CA THR A 317 2.79 11.60 13.64
C THR A 317 1.47 11.79 12.92
N GLN A 318 1.33 11.26 11.69
CA GLN A 318 0.12 11.49 10.90
C GLN A 318 -1.08 10.69 11.42
N TRP A 319 -0.88 9.43 11.84
CA TRP A 319 -1.96 8.55 12.23
C TRP A 319 -1.70 7.79 13.53
N LEU A 320 -2.77 7.63 14.30
CA LEU A 320 -2.83 6.71 15.45
C LEU A 320 -3.96 5.69 15.21
N PHE A 321 -3.69 4.43 15.53
CA PHE A 321 -4.67 3.33 15.44
C PHE A 321 -4.76 2.62 16.78
N ARG A 322 -5.99 2.44 17.28
CA ARG A 322 -6.26 1.65 18.47
C ARG A 322 -6.19 0.16 18.13
N LYS A 323 -5.37 -0.59 18.88
CA LYS A 323 -5.12 -2.02 18.61
C LYS A 323 -5.78 -2.96 19.61
N ASP A 324 -6.38 -2.43 20.67
CA ASP A 324 -7.13 -3.17 21.69
C ASP A 324 -8.50 -2.54 21.95
N ALA A 325 -9.36 -3.25 22.66
CA ALA A 325 -10.71 -2.76 22.97
C ALA A 325 -10.69 -1.57 23.92
N GLU A 326 -9.69 -1.49 24.80
CA GLU A 326 -9.59 -0.49 25.88
C GLU A 326 -8.94 0.81 25.44
N GLY A 327 -8.16 0.82 24.35
CA GLY A 327 -7.40 1.99 23.90
C GLY A 327 -6.08 2.19 24.65
N LYS A 328 -5.53 1.12 25.22
CA LYS A 328 -4.22 1.08 25.88
C LYS A 328 -3.09 0.75 24.91
N VAL A 329 -3.38 0.04 23.82
CA VAL A 329 -2.42 -0.32 22.79
C VAL A 329 -2.68 0.53 21.56
N VAL A 330 -1.69 1.33 21.20
CA VAL A 330 -1.75 2.28 20.06
C VAL A 330 -0.65 1.96 19.07
N HIS A 331 -0.99 1.94 17.79
CA HIS A 331 -0.03 1.89 16.72
C HIS A 331 0.02 3.26 16.02
N ALA A 332 1.13 3.95 16.14
CA ALA A 332 1.39 5.20 15.44
C ALA A 332 2.06 4.93 14.10
N VAL A 333 1.72 5.73 13.08
CA VAL A 333 2.30 5.64 11.73
C VAL A 333 2.83 6.99 11.31
N ILE A 334 4.08 6.99 10.89
CA ILE A 334 4.79 8.13 10.33
C ILE A 334 5.25 7.76 8.92
N SER A 335 4.67 8.39 7.92
CA SER A 335 5.05 8.28 6.51
C SER A 335 6.06 9.37 6.14
N GLY A 336 6.84 9.17 5.06
CA GLY A 336 7.90 10.09 4.69
C GLY A 336 8.96 10.22 5.80
N ALA A 337 9.27 9.11 6.45
CA ALA A 337 9.96 9.06 7.74
C ALA A 337 11.48 9.18 7.66
N ASP A 338 12.05 9.80 6.61
CA ASP A 338 13.50 9.89 6.43
C ASP A 338 14.20 10.48 7.66
N ALA A 339 13.68 11.59 8.19
CA ALA A 339 14.24 12.28 9.37
C ALA A 339 14.17 11.46 10.67
N TRP A 340 13.41 10.36 10.69
CA TRP A 340 13.24 9.50 11.86
C TRP A 340 14.13 8.26 11.83
N MET A 341 14.71 7.92 10.66
CA MET A 341 15.40 6.64 10.48
C MET A 341 16.67 6.50 11.32
N ASP A 342 17.30 7.61 11.71
CA ASP A 342 18.54 7.59 12.46
C ASP A 342 18.34 7.92 13.96
N LEU A 343 17.11 8.24 14.38
CA LEU A 343 16.77 8.46 15.79
C LEU A 343 16.81 7.14 16.57
N ASP A 344 17.19 7.21 17.85
CA ASP A 344 17.08 6.06 18.74
C ASP A 344 15.61 5.76 19.12
N PRO A 345 15.33 4.53 19.59
CA PRO A 345 13.97 4.11 19.92
C PRO A 345 13.26 4.98 20.97
N ASP A 346 14.00 5.49 21.96
CA ASP A 346 13.42 6.28 23.05
C ASP A 346 13.07 7.70 22.56
N ALA A 347 13.93 8.31 21.73
CA ALA A 347 13.64 9.60 21.09
C ALA A 347 12.41 9.51 20.18
N ILE A 348 12.27 8.41 19.44
CA ILE A 348 11.07 8.14 18.61
C ILE A 348 9.83 8.07 19.50
N ALA A 349 9.88 7.24 20.55
CA ALA A 349 8.74 7.07 21.46
C ALA A 349 8.32 8.40 22.11
N GLN A 350 9.29 9.19 22.58
CA GLN A 350 9.02 10.50 23.20
C GLN A 350 8.33 11.47 22.24
N ARG A 351 8.77 11.55 20.98
CA ARG A 351 8.14 12.43 19.96
C ARG A 351 6.70 12.00 19.67
N VAL A 352 6.48 10.69 19.46
CA VAL A 352 5.13 10.16 19.18
C VAL A 352 4.20 10.38 20.38
N ILE A 353 4.68 10.18 21.62
CA ILE A 353 3.89 10.43 22.83
C ILE A 353 3.58 11.93 22.99
N ALA A 354 4.52 12.81 22.66
CA ALA A 354 4.27 14.25 22.69
C ALA A 354 3.13 14.65 21.73
N ASP A 355 3.10 14.11 20.52
CA ASP A 355 2.02 14.32 19.57
C ASP A 355 0.69 13.73 20.05
N LEU A 356 0.72 12.50 20.61
CA LEU A 356 -0.46 11.86 21.18
C LEU A 356 -1.05 12.71 22.32
N VAL A 357 -0.22 13.13 23.28
CA VAL A 357 -0.67 13.95 24.43
C VAL A 357 -1.16 15.32 23.99
N ALA A 358 -0.49 15.94 23.00
CA ALA A 358 -0.94 17.21 22.44
C ALA A 358 -2.36 17.13 21.86
N CYS A 359 -2.69 16.00 21.20
CA CYS A 359 -4.01 15.79 20.59
C CYS A 359 -5.01 15.12 21.53
N PHE A 360 -4.55 14.39 22.54
CA PHE A 360 -5.37 13.73 23.56
C PHE A 360 -4.87 14.09 24.96
N PRO A 361 -5.18 15.29 25.49
CA PRO A 361 -4.64 15.76 26.78
C PRO A 361 -4.95 14.82 27.96
N ALA A 362 -6.04 14.06 27.89
CA ALA A 362 -6.37 13.07 28.92
C ALA A 362 -5.33 11.93 29.02
N ALA A 363 -4.49 11.74 28.02
CA ALA A 363 -3.40 10.78 28.02
C ALA A 363 -2.16 11.26 28.80
N ALA A 364 -2.09 12.52 29.22
CA ALA A 364 -0.90 13.12 29.86
C ALA A 364 -0.42 12.40 31.12
N GLY A 365 -1.30 11.70 31.84
CA GLY A 365 -0.95 10.92 33.04
C GLY A 365 -0.70 9.43 32.79
N ALA A 366 -0.77 8.97 31.54
CA ALA A 366 -0.56 7.57 31.20
C ALA A 366 0.93 7.22 31.24
N GLN A 367 1.25 6.05 31.80
CA GLN A 367 2.62 5.56 31.85
C GLN A 367 2.85 4.62 30.67
N LEU A 368 3.87 4.92 29.87
CA LEU A 368 4.33 4.03 28.82
C LEU A 368 4.97 2.79 29.48
N GLN A 369 4.43 1.62 29.17
CA GLN A 369 4.98 0.34 29.61
C GLN A 369 6.01 -0.20 28.64
N LEU A 370 5.76 -0.01 27.33
CA LEU A 370 6.66 -0.46 26.28
C LEU A 370 6.43 0.34 24.99
N ALA A 371 7.51 0.64 24.30
CA ALA A 371 7.50 1.14 22.93
C ALA A 371 8.26 0.18 21.99
N ARG A 372 7.71 -0.06 20.81
CA ARG A 372 8.34 -0.89 19.77
C ARG A 372 8.31 -0.15 18.42
N PRO A 373 9.31 0.71 18.15
CA PRO A 373 9.50 1.29 16.83
C PRO A 373 9.92 0.24 15.82
N VAL A 374 9.31 0.26 14.64
CA VAL A 374 9.61 -0.60 13.49
C VAL A 374 9.96 0.30 12.30
N LYS A 375 11.23 0.33 11.93
CA LYS A 375 11.77 1.18 10.87
C LYS A 375 11.76 0.42 9.55
N GLU A 376 10.75 0.61 8.72
CA GLU A 376 10.68 0.05 7.38
C GLU A 376 11.39 0.97 6.38
N ARG A 377 12.72 0.82 6.24
CA ARG A 377 13.54 1.65 5.35
C ARG A 377 13.20 1.47 3.86
N ARG A 378 12.59 0.36 3.47
CA ARG A 378 12.17 0.02 2.10
C ARG A 378 10.67 -0.22 2.02
N ALA A 379 9.89 0.68 2.65
CA ALA A 379 8.45 0.50 2.77
C ALA A 379 7.74 0.59 1.42
N THR A 380 8.03 1.65 0.66
CA THR A 380 7.43 1.92 -0.63
C THR A 380 8.52 2.30 -1.65
N PHE A 381 8.20 2.23 -2.94
CA PHE A 381 8.97 3.03 -3.90
C PHE A 381 8.59 4.51 -3.75
N ALA A 382 9.51 5.41 -4.03
CA ALA A 382 9.26 6.85 -4.04
C ALA A 382 8.61 7.25 -5.38
N TYR A 383 7.32 7.52 -5.38
CA TYR A 383 6.59 7.96 -6.58
C TYR A 383 6.78 9.46 -6.80
N THR A 384 7.95 9.84 -7.27
CA THR A 384 8.34 11.22 -7.58
C THR A 384 7.88 11.63 -8.98
N PRO A 385 7.89 12.93 -9.32
CA PRO A 385 7.69 13.38 -10.70
C PRO A 385 8.55 12.61 -11.70
N GLY A 386 7.97 12.23 -12.85
CA GLY A 386 8.65 11.44 -13.88
C GLY A 386 8.78 9.93 -13.57
N PHE A 387 8.33 9.47 -12.43
CA PHE A 387 8.47 8.06 -12.03
C PHE A 387 7.76 7.09 -13.01
N ASP A 388 6.66 7.50 -13.64
CA ASP A 388 5.94 6.64 -14.58
C ASP A 388 6.77 6.20 -15.78
N HIS A 389 7.75 7.01 -16.20
CA HIS A 389 8.71 6.65 -17.25
C HIS A 389 9.66 5.51 -16.84
N LEU A 390 9.80 5.25 -15.55
CA LEU A 390 10.64 4.18 -15.01
C LEU A 390 9.87 2.86 -14.82
N ARG A 391 8.53 2.91 -14.82
CA ARG A 391 7.70 1.75 -14.48
C ARG A 391 7.68 0.74 -15.62
N PRO A 392 8.11 -0.52 -15.38
CA PRO A 392 8.08 -1.55 -16.41
C PRO A 392 6.65 -2.07 -16.64
N ALA A 393 6.36 -2.44 -17.87
CA ALA A 393 5.17 -3.23 -18.21
C ALA A 393 5.29 -4.66 -17.65
N ALA A 394 4.14 -5.33 -17.44
CA ALA A 394 4.11 -6.71 -16.96
C ALA A 394 4.77 -7.70 -17.93
N ALA A 395 4.62 -7.53 -19.22
CA ALA A 395 5.23 -8.35 -20.27
C ALA A 395 6.08 -7.49 -21.20
N THR A 396 6.95 -8.13 -21.99
CA THR A 396 7.63 -7.50 -23.12
C THR A 396 6.63 -7.16 -24.23
N LEU A 397 7.01 -6.30 -25.19
CA LEU A 397 6.13 -5.91 -26.30
C LEU A 397 5.68 -7.09 -27.17
N ASP A 398 6.47 -8.16 -27.25
CA ASP A 398 6.12 -9.41 -27.95
C ASP A 398 5.33 -10.40 -27.06
N GLY A 399 4.91 -9.97 -25.87
CA GLY A 399 4.10 -10.76 -24.94
C GLY A 399 4.85 -11.85 -24.20
N ARG A 400 6.19 -11.82 -24.20
CA ARG A 400 7.02 -12.82 -23.53
C ARG A 400 7.44 -12.41 -22.12
N GLY A 401 7.86 -13.41 -21.32
CA GLY A 401 8.42 -13.22 -19.99
C GLY A 401 9.89 -12.75 -19.99
N PRO A 402 10.53 -12.66 -18.79
CA PRO A 402 9.87 -12.88 -17.51
C PRO A 402 8.73 -11.86 -17.32
N TYR A 403 7.64 -12.29 -16.71
CA TYR A 403 6.53 -11.40 -16.42
C TYR A 403 6.81 -10.67 -15.10
N LEU A 404 6.69 -9.34 -15.11
CA LEU A 404 6.96 -8.53 -13.92
C LEU A 404 5.66 -8.22 -13.15
N ALA A 405 5.71 -8.39 -11.85
CA ALA A 405 4.65 -8.01 -10.94
C ALA A 405 5.26 -7.26 -9.74
N GLY A 406 4.53 -6.35 -9.17
CA GLY A 406 4.95 -5.49 -8.07
C GLY A 406 4.27 -4.13 -8.19
N ASP A 407 4.08 -3.48 -7.08
CA ASP A 407 3.50 -2.13 -7.02
C ASP A 407 4.26 -1.11 -7.89
N TYR A 408 5.54 -1.35 -8.16
CA TYR A 408 6.42 -0.52 -8.99
C TYR A 408 6.20 -0.68 -10.51
N THR A 409 5.42 -1.66 -10.99
CA THR A 409 5.10 -1.82 -12.41
C THR A 409 4.01 -0.83 -12.86
N GLN A 410 3.69 -0.77 -14.16
CA GLN A 410 2.69 0.14 -14.73
C GLN A 410 1.28 -0.18 -14.26
N THR A 411 0.96 0.12 -13.02
CA THR A 411 -0.37 -0.10 -12.42
C THR A 411 -1.24 1.15 -12.42
N GLY A 412 -0.65 2.32 -12.63
CA GLY A 412 -1.30 3.62 -12.48
C GLY A 412 -1.56 4.00 -11.01
N TRP A 413 -1.15 3.17 -10.04
CA TRP A 413 -1.36 3.40 -8.61
C TRP A 413 -0.05 3.76 -7.90
N PRO A 414 -0.10 4.56 -6.79
CA PRO A 414 1.04 4.71 -5.90
C PRO A 414 1.43 3.36 -5.25
N ALA A 415 2.48 3.37 -4.44
CA ALA A 415 2.98 2.17 -3.77
C ALA A 415 1.99 1.67 -2.71
N THR A 416 1.03 0.87 -3.11
CA THR A 416 -0.09 0.41 -2.29
C THR A 416 -0.32 -1.09 -2.45
N MET A 417 -1.09 -1.67 -1.51
CA MET A 417 -1.60 -3.05 -1.63
C MET A 417 -2.46 -3.23 -2.88
N GLU A 418 -3.21 -2.19 -3.27
CA GLU A 418 -4.00 -2.18 -4.50
C GLU A 418 -3.12 -2.29 -5.74
N GLY A 419 -2.10 -1.42 -5.87
CA GLY A 419 -1.14 -1.49 -6.98
C GLY A 419 -0.45 -2.84 -7.07
N ALA A 420 -0.07 -3.43 -5.93
CA ALA A 420 0.52 -4.76 -5.90
C ALA A 420 -0.45 -5.84 -6.41
N ALA A 421 -1.72 -5.83 -5.98
CA ALA A 421 -2.73 -6.78 -6.44
C ALA A 421 -3.02 -6.63 -7.95
N ILE A 422 -3.18 -5.40 -8.45
CA ILE A 422 -3.35 -5.09 -9.88
C ILE A 422 -2.20 -5.72 -10.68
N SER A 423 -0.96 -5.48 -10.25
CA SER A 423 0.24 -5.97 -10.96
C SER A 423 0.28 -7.49 -11.07
N GLY A 424 -0.07 -8.20 -9.98
CA GLY A 424 -0.13 -9.65 -9.97
C GLY A 424 -1.20 -10.20 -10.91
N PHE A 425 -2.39 -9.61 -10.91
CA PHE A 425 -3.46 -9.98 -11.85
C PHE A 425 -3.09 -9.68 -13.30
N ALA A 426 -2.41 -8.55 -13.55
CA ALA A 426 -1.95 -8.18 -14.88
C ALA A 426 -0.89 -9.17 -15.42
N ALA A 427 0.10 -9.53 -14.61
CA ALA A 427 1.11 -10.52 -14.99
C ALA A 427 0.49 -11.88 -15.30
N ALA A 428 -0.46 -12.33 -14.47
CA ALA A 428 -1.21 -13.58 -14.74
C ALA A 428 -2.04 -13.52 -16.03
N ALA A 429 -2.63 -12.37 -16.35
CA ALA A 429 -3.41 -12.17 -17.56
C ALA A 429 -2.55 -12.21 -18.83
N CYS A 430 -1.31 -11.76 -18.78
CA CYS A 430 -0.36 -11.87 -19.89
C CYS A 430 0.02 -13.32 -20.22
N ILE A 431 0.01 -14.20 -19.20
CA ILE A 431 0.37 -15.63 -19.37
C ILE A 431 -0.83 -16.44 -19.86
N SER A 432 -1.98 -16.25 -19.23
CA SER A 432 -3.21 -16.98 -19.51
C SER A 432 -4.38 -15.99 -19.52
N PRO A 433 -4.74 -15.43 -20.69
CA PRO A 433 -5.89 -14.55 -20.79
C PRO A 433 -7.17 -15.26 -20.34
N LEU A 434 -8.06 -14.56 -19.67
CA LEU A 434 -9.40 -15.09 -19.40
C LEU A 434 -10.07 -15.40 -20.75
N PRO A 435 -10.79 -16.55 -20.89
CA PRO A 435 -11.63 -16.75 -22.07
C PRO A 435 -12.54 -15.53 -22.20
N ALA A 436 -12.63 -14.98 -23.41
CA ALA A 436 -13.57 -13.89 -23.66
C ALA A 436 -14.94 -14.35 -23.14
N SER A 437 -15.46 -13.66 -22.13
CA SER A 437 -16.81 -13.94 -21.63
C SER A 437 -17.75 -13.69 -22.80
N GLY A 438 -18.27 -14.78 -23.39
CA GLY A 438 -19.35 -14.69 -24.33
C GLY A 438 -20.51 -14.02 -23.63
N VAL A 439 -20.74 -12.75 -23.97
CA VAL A 439 -21.97 -12.07 -23.64
C VAL A 439 -23.07 -12.87 -24.34
N ARG A 440 -23.69 -13.80 -23.61
CA ARG A 440 -24.98 -14.33 -24.07
C ARG A 440 -25.98 -13.20 -23.88
N THR A 441 -26.21 -12.46 -24.96
CA THR A 441 -27.43 -11.66 -25.11
C THR A 441 -28.59 -12.65 -25.19
N THR A 442 -29.33 -12.76 -24.12
CA THR A 442 -30.71 -13.24 -24.08
C THR A 442 -31.60 -12.17 -23.49
#